data_1a53ee84848d5e370dbc7adff59cb967
#
_entry.id   1a53ee84848d5e370dbc7adff59cb967
#
_cell.length_a   1.000
_cell.length_b   1.000
_cell.length_c   1.000
_cell.angle_alpha   90.00
_cell.angle_beta   90.00
_cell.angle_gamma   90.00
#
_symmetry.space_group_name_H-M   'P 1'
#
loop_
_entity.id
_entity.type
_entity.pdbx_description
1 polymer ?
#
loop_
_entity_poly.entity_id
_entity_poly.type
_entity_poly.pdbx_seq_one_letter_code
_entity_poly.pdbx_strand_id
1 'polypeptide(L)'
;MFPFKLATTSYILPDHIVPNVVFLAPFLDEIELVLFESEGQDNLPGEEEINHLMNLSIHHEVKFNVHLPIDIFLGDESEEVRARGVSIVRKVVERTLCLNPSLYILHFDRRNKNGQKETKAEIWQDRIIRSAEEVLTNGMEPNRIAIETLGYPFEWVEDIVKKFRFSICLDIGHILTHGQDLGLYLERYLPQASIIHLHGFQKGIDHLGIDRLPEETLKFILSHLCQYNGVVSIEVFSIDDLRRSLILLEERWEGR
;
A
#
# COMPACT_ATOMS: atom_id res chain seq x y z
N MET A 1 -9.13 3.94 21.85
CA MET A 1 -9.40 4.39 20.46
C MET A 1 -8.09 4.87 19.87
N PHE A 2 -7.75 4.44 18.66
CA PHE A 2 -6.54 4.87 17.97
C PHE A 2 -6.69 6.30 17.43
N PRO A 3 -5.63 7.10 17.31
CA PRO A 3 -5.68 8.40 16.65
C PRO A 3 -5.70 8.29 15.12
N PHE A 4 -5.35 7.13 14.59
CA PHE A 4 -5.33 6.77 13.16
C PHE A 4 -6.53 5.88 12.79
N LYS A 5 -6.76 5.72 11.50
CA LYS A 5 -7.74 4.76 10.97
C LYS A 5 -7.08 3.41 10.80
N LEU A 6 -7.79 2.37 11.25
CA LEU A 6 -7.32 1.00 11.14
C LEU A 6 -7.79 0.36 9.83
N ALA A 7 -6.87 -0.27 9.11
CA ALA A 7 -7.13 -0.97 7.86
C ALA A 7 -6.45 -2.34 7.81
N THR A 8 -6.84 -3.15 6.84
CA THR A 8 -6.14 -4.37 6.40
C THR A 8 -6.45 -4.67 4.94
N THR A 9 -5.75 -5.66 4.37
CA THR A 9 -5.93 -6.08 2.98
C THR A 9 -7.24 -6.84 2.75
N SER A 10 -7.78 -6.78 1.54
CA SER A 10 -8.94 -7.55 1.10
C SER A 10 -8.62 -9.00 0.73
N TYR A 11 -7.59 -9.59 1.34
CA TYR A 11 -7.09 -10.94 1.03
C TYR A 11 -6.83 -11.77 2.30
N ILE A 12 -7.68 -11.58 3.32
CA ILE A 12 -7.57 -12.28 4.61
C ILE A 12 -8.17 -13.68 4.55
N LEU A 13 -9.23 -13.84 3.76
CA LEU A 13 -9.85 -15.14 3.47
C LEU A 13 -9.39 -15.64 2.11
N PRO A 14 -9.28 -16.96 1.89
CA PRO A 14 -8.95 -17.53 0.57
C PRO A 14 -10.16 -17.46 -0.37
N ASP A 15 -10.60 -16.24 -0.66
CA ASP A 15 -11.80 -15.93 -1.44
C ASP A 15 -11.60 -14.61 -2.22
N HIS A 16 -12.56 -14.24 -3.05
CA HIS A 16 -12.57 -12.99 -3.81
C HIS A 16 -12.71 -11.75 -2.90
N ILE A 17 -12.60 -10.56 -3.50
CA ILE A 17 -12.63 -9.28 -2.78
C ILE A 17 -13.93 -9.09 -1.99
N VAL A 18 -15.09 -9.31 -2.60
CA VAL A 18 -16.39 -9.03 -1.96
C VAL A 18 -16.61 -9.84 -0.69
N PRO A 19 -16.42 -11.17 -0.63
CA PRO A 19 -16.47 -11.94 0.62
C PRO A 19 -15.53 -11.43 1.71
N ASN A 20 -14.30 -11.04 1.34
CA ASN A 20 -13.35 -10.45 2.27
C ASN A 20 -13.87 -9.13 2.84
N VAL A 21 -14.42 -8.24 1.99
CA VAL A 21 -14.99 -6.95 2.43
C VAL A 21 -16.21 -7.16 3.31
N VAL A 22 -17.12 -8.09 2.97
CA VAL A 22 -18.26 -8.44 3.83
C VAL A 22 -17.81 -8.85 5.23
N PHE A 23 -16.74 -9.63 5.32
CA PHE A 23 -16.18 -10.07 6.60
C PHE A 23 -15.54 -8.92 7.39
N LEU A 24 -14.82 -8.03 6.72
CA LEU A 24 -13.96 -7.01 7.36
C LEU A 24 -14.70 -5.71 7.67
N ALA A 25 -15.68 -5.32 6.86
CA ALA A 25 -16.35 -4.02 6.95
C ALA A 25 -16.95 -3.68 8.34
N PRO A 26 -17.44 -4.64 9.16
CA PRO A 26 -17.96 -4.33 10.49
C PRO A 26 -16.91 -3.91 11.52
N PHE A 27 -15.61 -4.10 11.24
CA PHE A 27 -14.54 -4.01 12.26
C PHE A 27 -13.49 -2.95 11.95
N LEU A 28 -13.45 -2.41 10.73
CA LEU A 28 -12.35 -1.56 10.25
C LEU A 28 -12.85 -0.21 9.76
N ASP A 29 -11.98 0.79 9.83
CA ASP A 29 -12.24 2.11 9.27
C ASP A 29 -12.03 2.15 7.75
N GLU A 30 -11.03 1.40 7.26
CA GLU A 30 -10.72 1.26 5.83
C GLU A 30 -10.37 -0.19 5.47
N ILE A 31 -10.59 -0.56 4.21
CA ILE A 31 -10.15 -1.84 3.65
C ILE A 31 -9.32 -1.54 2.40
N GLU A 32 -8.15 -2.14 2.34
CA GLU A 32 -7.24 -2.04 1.22
C GLU A 32 -7.59 -3.08 0.15
N LEU A 33 -8.12 -2.61 -0.97
CA LEU A 33 -8.43 -3.47 -2.10
C LEU A 33 -7.13 -3.80 -2.83
N VAL A 34 -6.61 -5.00 -2.63
CA VAL A 34 -5.39 -5.47 -3.30
C VAL A 34 -5.75 -5.97 -4.69
N LEU A 35 -5.29 -5.24 -5.71
CA LEU A 35 -5.55 -5.58 -7.10
C LEU A 35 -4.27 -6.04 -7.78
N PHE A 36 -4.39 -6.99 -8.70
CA PHE A 36 -3.26 -7.52 -9.45
C PHE A 36 -3.61 -7.71 -10.93
N GLU A 37 -2.58 -7.73 -11.77
CA GLU A 37 -2.67 -7.98 -13.20
C GLU A 37 -1.58 -9.00 -13.55
N SER A 38 -1.93 -10.27 -13.65
CA SER A 38 -0.97 -11.35 -13.94
C SER A 38 -1.29 -11.98 -15.27
N GLU A 39 -0.52 -11.66 -16.31
CA GLU A 39 -0.57 -12.31 -17.64
C GLU A 39 -1.99 -12.61 -18.18
N GLY A 40 -2.89 -11.62 -18.09
CA GLY A 40 -4.27 -11.74 -18.58
C GLY A 40 -5.26 -12.31 -17.58
N GLN A 41 -4.84 -12.56 -16.34
CA GLN A 41 -5.72 -12.82 -15.20
C GLN A 41 -5.64 -11.63 -14.25
N ASP A 42 -6.74 -10.93 -14.07
CA ASP A 42 -6.88 -9.87 -13.08
C ASP A 42 -8.00 -10.21 -12.08
N ASN A 43 -7.97 -9.56 -10.92
CA ASN A 43 -9.03 -9.60 -9.92
C ASN A 43 -9.81 -8.28 -9.88
N LEU A 44 -9.79 -7.51 -10.95
CA LEU A 44 -10.46 -6.23 -11.02
C LEU A 44 -11.98 -6.43 -10.92
N PRO A 45 -12.65 -5.84 -9.91
CA PRO A 45 -14.06 -6.08 -9.66
C PRO A 45 -14.95 -5.63 -10.84
N GLY A 46 -15.92 -6.47 -11.18
CA GLY A 46 -16.95 -6.18 -12.18
C GLY A 46 -17.95 -5.12 -11.67
N GLU A 47 -18.86 -4.68 -12.54
CA GLU A 47 -19.84 -3.64 -12.18
C GLU A 47 -20.76 -4.06 -11.01
N GLU A 48 -21.18 -5.33 -10.96
CA GLU A 48 -22.01 -5.86 -9.88
C GLU A 48 -21.24 -5.87 -8.55
N GLU A 49 -19.97 -6.26 -8.57
CA GLU A 49 -19.10 -6.26 -7.40
C GLU A 49 -18.83 -4.84 -6.91
N ILE A 50 -18.56 -3.90 -7.81
CA ILE A 50 -18.43 -2.47 -7.48
C ILE A 50 -19.69 -1.94 -6.79
N ASN A 51 -20.86 -2.23 -7.32
CA ASN A 51 -22.12 -1.83 -6.69
C ASN A 51 -22.29 -2.45 -5.29
N HIS A 52 -21.87 -3.70 -5.13
CA HIS A 52 -21.90 -4.37 -3.82
C HIS A 52 -20.93 -3.70 -2.84
N LEU A 53 -19.70 -3.43 -3.26
CA LEU A 53 -18.70 -2.70 -2.46
C LEU A 53 -19.19 -1.31 -2.05
N MET A 54 -19.82 -0.56 -2.95
CA MET A 54 -20.44 0.73 -2.62
C MET A 54 -21.50 0.61 -1.52
N ASN A 55 -22.37 -0.39 -1.62
CA ASN A 55 -23.39 -0.63 -0.61
C ASN A 55 -22.78 -1.01 0.75
N LEU A 56 -21.76 -1.84 0.77
CA LEU A 56 -21.03 -2.20 2.00
C LEU A 56 -20.36 -0.98 2.62
N SER A 57 -19.72 -0.12 1.81
CA SER A 57 -19.11 1.12 2.27
C SER A 57 -20.14 2.04 2.95
N ILE A 58 -21.32 2.21 2.36
CA ILE A 58 -22.38 3.04 2.93
C ILE A 58 -22.95 2.42 4.21
N HIS A 59 -23.21 1.10 4.20
CA HIS A 59 -23.86 0.41 5.32
C HIS A 59 -22.98 0.37 6.58
N HIS A 60 -21.68 0.16 6.41
CA HIS A 60 -20.72 0.01 7.51
C HIS A 60 -19.89 1.27 7.77
N GLU A 61 -20.08 2.34 6.98
CA GLU A 61 -19.27 3.58 7.02
C GLU A 61 -17.76 3.30 6.80
N VAL A 62 -17.42 2.16 6.15
CA VAL A 62 -16.07 1.76 5.85
C VAL A 62 -15.59 2.43 4.55
N LYS A 63 -14.34 2.90 4.51
CA LYS A 63 -13.72 3.43 3.31
C LYS A 63 -12.85 2.38 2.63
N PHE A 64 -12.44 2.71 1.40
CA PHE A 64 -11.47 1.90 0.67
C PHE A 64 -10.23 2.73 0.36
N ASN A 65 -9.09 2.10 0.36
CA ASN A 65 -7.93 2.47 -0.44
C ASN A 65 -7.64 1.32 -1.41
N VAL A 66 -6.79 1.55 -2.41
CA VAL A 66 -6.55 0.59 -3.49
C VAL A 66 -5.05 0.37 -3.61
N HIS A 67 -4.61 -0.86 -3.40
CA HIS A 67 -3.27 -1.27 -3.76
C HIS A 67 -3.23 -1.60 -5.25
N LEU A 68 -2.51 -0.80 -6.02
CA LEU A 68 -2.33 -1.01 -7.46
C LEU A 68 -1.49 -2.27 -7.72
N PRO A 69 -1.64 -2.91 -8.90
CA PRO A 69 -0.87 -4.10 -9.22
C PRO A 69 0.63 -3.91 -9.06
N ILE A 70 1.28 -4.89 -8.42
CA ILE A 70 2.73 -4.88 -8.16
C ILE A 70 3.55 -5.42 -9.33
N ASP A 71 2.91 -6.07 -10.30
CA ASP A 71 3.51 -6.66 -11.50
C ASP A 71 3.51 -5.71 -12.71
N ILE A 72 3.49 -4.41 -12.44
CA ILE A 72 3.68 -3.33 -13.40
C ILE A 72 5.06 -2.68 -13.22
N PHE A 73 5.74 -2.37 -14.33
CA PHE A 73 7.13 -1.91 -14.31
C PHE A 73 7.26 -0.54 -14.97
N LEU A 74 6.89 0.52 -14.22
CA LEU A 74 6.89 1.91 -14.70
C LEU A 74 8.29 2.48 -14.98
N GLY A 75 9.35 1.84 -14.46
CA GLY A 75 10.74 2.19 -14.70
C GLY A 75 11.47 1.27 -15.69
N ASP A 76 10.78 0.34 -16.36
CA ASP A 76 11.38 -0.58 -17.33
C ASP A 76 12.11 0.14 -18.46
N GLU A 77 13.14 -0.49 -19.03
CA GLU A 77 13.86 0.04 -20.17
C GLU A 77 13.00 0.08 -21.45
N SER A 78 12.08 -0.88 -21.60
CA SER A 78 11.13 -0.93 -22.72
C SER A 78 10.00 0.08 -22.52
N GLU A 79 9.83 0.97 -23.49
CA GLU A 79 8.72 1.93 -23.52
C GLU A 79 7.36 1.22 -23.59
N GLU A 80 7.26 0.12 -24.33
CA GLU A 80 6.05 -0.69 -24.44
C GLU A 80 5.63 -1.26 -23.08
N VAL A 81 6.60 -1.76 -22.27
CA VAL A 81 6.33 -2.27 -20.92
C VAL A 81 5.86 -1.16 -20.01
N ARG A 82 6.49 0.02 -20.05
CA ARG A 82 6.05 1.18 -19.26
C ARG A 82 4.65 1.64 -19.67
N ALA A 83 4.37 1.77 -20.97
CA ALA A 83 3.06 2.17 -21.49
C ALA A 83 1.96 1.19 -21.08
N ARG A 84 2.26 -0.13 -21.08
CA ARG A 84 1.34 -1.14 -20.53
C ARG A 84 1.09 -0.90 -19.03
N GLY A 85 2.13 -0.67 -18.23
CA GLY A 85 1.99 -0.38 -16.81
C GLY A 85 1.10 0.84 -16.54
N VAL A 86 1.32 1.94 -17.28
CA VAL A 86 0.47 3.15 -17.23
C VAL A 86 -0.98 2.82 -17.58
N SER A 87 -1.21 2.04 -18.64
CA SER A 87 -2.55 1.63 -19.06
C SER A 87 -3.27 0.82 -17.97
N ILE A 88 -2.56 -0.08 -17.29
CA ILE A 88 -3.11 -0.88 -16.18
C ILE A 88 -3.49 0.02 -15.01
N VAL A 89 -2.61 0.94 -14.59
CA VAL A 89 -2.93 1.92 -13.53
C VAL A 89 -4.22 2.67 -13.87
N ARG A 90 -4.33 3.20 -15.09
CA ARG A 90 -5.52 3.92 -15.54
C ARG A 90 -6.78 3.05 -15.50
N LYS A 91 -6.71 1.82 -16.01
CA LYS A 91 -7.82 0.85 -16.00
C LYS A 91 -8.32 0.61 -14.57
N VAL A 92 -7.41 0.40 -13.63
CA VAL A 92 -7.75 0.17 -12.21
C VAL A 92 -8.41 1.40 -11.60
N VAL A 93 -7.83 2.58 -11.82
CA VAL A 93 -8.37 3.84 -11.30
C VAL A 93 -9.77 4.12 -11.86
N GLU A 94 -9.95 4.03 -13.17
CA GLU A 94 -11.25 4.22 -13.82
C GLU A 94 -12.32 3.27 -13.25
N ARG A 95 -11.97 2.01 -13.02
CA ARG A 95 -12.88 1.00 -12.47
C ARG A 95 -13.26 1.28 -11.01
N THR A 96 -12.33 1.76 -10.20
CA THR A 96 -12.52 1.93 -8.76
C THR A 96 -12.89 3.35 -8.35
N LEU A 97 -12.88 4.31 -9.28
CA LEU A 97 -13.12 5.73 -8.99
C LEU A 97 -14.46 5.99 -8.28
N CYS A 98 -15.51 5.24 -8.66
CA CYS A 98 -16.84 5.36 -8.06
C CYS A 98 -16.91 4.90 -6.59
N LEU A 99 -15.96 4.09 -6.12
CA LEU A 99 -15.78 3.74 -4.71
C LEU A 99 -15.20 4.91 -3.91
N ASN A 100 -14.75 5.97 -4.58
CA ASN A 100 -14.06 7.13 -3.99
C ASN A 100 -12.94 6.72 -3.01
N PRO A 101 -11.94 5.93 -3.44
CA PRO A 101 -10.88 5.46 -2.56
C PRO A 101 -10.14 6.64 -1.91
N SER A 102 -9.72 6.48 -0.67
CA SER A 102 -8.91 7.48 0.03
C SER A 102 -7.55 7.67 -0.65
N LEU A 103 -6.92 6.56 -1.07
CA LEU A 103 -5.60 6.51 -1.67
C LEU A 103 -5.50 5.39 -2.72
N TYR A 104 -4.50 5.52 -3.60
CA TYR A 104 -3.99 4.48 -4.48
C TYR A 104 -2.52 4.25 -4.14
N ILE A 105 -2.16 3.07 -3.66
CA ILE A 105 -0.78 2.70 -3.34
C ILE A 105 -0.10 2.25 -4.63
N LEU A 106 1.07 2.81 -4.92
CA LEU A 106 1.81 2.57 -6.16
C LEU A 106 3.26 2.23 -5.88
N HIS A 107 3.72 1.13 -6.47
CA HIS A 107 5.12 0.75 -6.47
C HIS A 107 5.89 1.43 -7.60
N PHE A 108 6.99 2.08 -7.27
CA PHE A 108 8.05 2.37 -8.23
C PHE A 108 9.09 1.25 -8.15
N ASP A 109 8.76 0.08 -8.73
CA ASP A 109 9.69 -1.05 -8.68
C ASP A 109 10.92 -0.78 -9.54
N ARG A 110 12.10 -1.05 -8.96
CA ARG A 110 13.39 -0.93 -9.63
C ARG A 110 13.71 -2.13 -10.55
N ARG A 111 12.96 -3.20 -10.43
CA ARG A 111 13.06 -4.35 -11.32
C ARG A 111 12.41 -4.04 -12.66
N ASN A 112 12.97 -4.62 -13.73
CA ASN A 112 12.28 -4.71 -15.02
C ASN A 112 11.39 -5.97 -15.06
N LYS A 113 10.62 -6.15 -16.13
CA LYS A 113 9.76 -7.32 -16.34
C LYS A 113 10.48 -8.68 -16.26
N ASN A 114 11.80 -8.69 -16.42
CA ASN A 114 12.63 -9.90 -16.32
C ASN A 114 13.23 -10.10 -14.91
N GLY A 115 12.84 -9.28 -13.93
CA GLY A 115 13.32 -9.34 -12.55
C GLY A 115 14.72 -8.75 -12.34
N GLN A 116 15.32 -8.13 -13.36
CA GLN A 116 16.63 -7.50 -13.25
C GLN A 116 16.50 -6.12 -12.61
N LYS A 117 17.32 -5.84 -11.61
CA LYS A 117 17.33 -4.54 -10.92
C LYS A 117 18.17 -3.53 -11.70
N GLU A 118 17.58 -2.37 -12.03
CA GLU A 118 18.35 -1.25 -12.56
C GLU A 118 19.34 -0.73 -11.50
N THR A 119 20.58 -0.56 -11.87
CA THR A 119 21.67 -0.14 -10.96
C THR A 119 21.95 1.36 -11.03
N LYS A 120 21.53 2.02 -12.11
CA LYS A 120 21.69 3.46 -12.33
C LYS A 120 20.42 4.21 -11.95
N ALA A 121 20.43 4.79 -10.76
CA ALA A 121 19.28 5.50 -10.23
C ALA A 121 18.73 6.57 -11.20
N GLU A 122 19.62 7.40 -11.75
CA GLU A 122 19.24 8.53 -12.63
C GLU A 122 18.48 8.08 -13.88
N ILE A 123 18.93 7.01 -14.55
CA ILE A 123 18.26 6.50 -15.75
C ILE A 123 16.88 5.93 -15.42
N TRP A 124 16.76 5.23 -14.30
CA TRP A 124 15.50 4.68 -13.83
C TRP A 124 14.53 5.80 -13.40
N GLN A 125 15.03 6.82 -12.69
CA GLN A 125 14.26 7.99 -12.28
C GLN A 125 13.66 8.73 -13.49
N ASP A 126 14.42 8.94 -14.55
CA ASP A 126 13.92 9.58 -15.78
C ASP A 126 12.76 8.80 -16.41
N ARG A 127 12.83 7.46 -16.37
CA ARG A 127 11.75 6.59 -16.87
C ARG A 127 10.52 6.69 -15.97
N ILE A 128 10.69 6.65 -14.65
CA ILE A 128 9.61 6.81 -13.68
C ILE A 128 8.93 8.17 -13.84
N ILE A 129 9.69 9.26 -14.03
CA ILE A 129 9.14 10.59 -14.24
C ILE A 129 8.20 10.62 -15.46
N ARG A 130 8.63 10.05 -16.59
CA ARG A 130 7.78 9.98 -17.80
C ARG A 130 6.50 9.18 -17.56
N SER A 131 6.63 8.02 -16.94
CA SER A 131 5.46 7.20 -16.62
C SER A 131 4.51 7.88 -15.64
N ALA A 132 5.04 8.59 -14.63
CA ALA A 132 4.24 9.36 -13.68
C ALA A 132 3.49 10.53 -14.36
N GLU A 133 4.14 11.26 -15.28
CA GLU A 133 3.50 12.29 -16.09
C GLU A 133 2.30 11.72 -16.87
N GLU A 134 2.48 10.55 -17.48
CA GLU A 134 1.40 9.88 -18.21
C GLU A 134 0.26 9.40 -17.28
N VAL A 135 0.57 8.81 -16.13
CA VAL A 135 -0.46 8.38 -15.16
C VAL A 135 -1.37 9.55 -14.76
N LEU A 136 -0.81 10.73 -14.56
CA LEU A 136 -1.53 11.92 -14.10
C LEU A 136 -2.39 12.63 -15.17
N THR A 137 -2.27 12.27 -16.46
CA THR A 137 -3.02 12.96 -17.53
C THR A 137 -4.54 12.79 -17.44
N ASN A 138 -5.05 11.84 -16.67
CA ASN A 138 -6.49 11.55 -16.55
C ASN A 138 -7.20 12.33 -15.42
N GLY A 139 -6.57 13.38 -14.88
CA GLY A 139 -7.20 14.22 -13.84
C GLY A 139 -7.23 13.58 -12.44
N MET A 140 -6.44 12.53 -12.22
CA MET A 140 -6.23 11.98 -10.89
C MET A 140 -5.52 13.00 -10.00
N GLU A 141 -6.01 13.20 -8.79
CA GLU A 141 -5.36 14.06 -7.80
C GLU A 141 -4.05 13.41 -7.34
N PRO A 142 -2.88 14.06 -7.58
CA PRO A 142 -1.60 13.41 -7.30
C PRO A 142 -1.41 13.01 -5.84
N ASN A 143 -1.94 13.78 -4.90
CA ASN A 143 -1.86 13.51 -3.46
C ASN A 143 -2.68 12.28 -3.02
N ARG A 144 -3.53 11.74 -3.89
CA ARG A 144 -4.22 10.45 -3.68
C ARG A 144 -3.39 9.25 -4.16
N ILE A 145 -2.25 9.48 -4.79
CA ILE A 145 -1.29 8.41 -5.12
C ILE A 145 -0.24 8.39 -4.02
N ALA A 146 -0.11 7.27 -3.32
CA ALA A 146 0.88 7.05 -2.28
C ALA A 146 2.00 6.15 -2.82
N ILE A 147 3.22 6.68 -2.91
CA ILE A 147 4.38 5.91 -3.35
C ILE A 147 4.92 5.11 -2.17
N GLU A 148 5.05 3.80 -2.36
CA GLU A 148 5.46 2.90 -1.30
C GLU A 148 6.97 2.81 -1.13
N THR A 149 7.41 2.71 0.13
CA THR A 149 8.82 2.44 0.47
C THR A 149 9.13 0.97 0.21
N LEU A 150 10.08 0.73 -0.70
CA LEU A 150 10.47 -0.60 -1.14
C LEU A 150 11.94 -0.91 -0.75
N GLY A 151 12.49 -2.00 -1.27
CA GLY A 151 13.84 -2.49 -0.98
C GLY A 151 14.99 -1.68 -1.61
N TYR A 152 14.85 -0.36 -1.71
CA TYR A 152 15.90 0.59 -2.11
C TYR A 152 15.78 1.89 -1.29
N PRO A 153 16.82 2.72 -1.19
CA PRO A 153 16.74 3.99 -0.46
C PRO A 153 15.67 4.90 -1.03
N PHE A 154 14.71 5.32 -0.20
CA PHE A 154 13.57 6.15 -0.65
C PHE A 154 14.00 7.51 -1.21
N GLU A 155 15.21 7.97 -0.86
CA GLU A 155 15.85 9.15 -1.45
C GLU A 155 15.94 9.09 -2.98
N TRP A 156 15.93 7.90 -3.57
CA TRP A 156 15.92 7.76 -5.02
C TRP A 156 14.63 8.27 -5.67
N VAL A 157 13.53 8.29 -4.95
CA VAL A 157 12.21 8.75 -5.46
C VAL A 157 11.69 9.98 -4.75
N GLU A 158 12.35 10.46 -3.71
CA GLU A 158 11.89 11.59 -2.89
C GLU A 158 11.63 12.84 -3.71
N ASP A 159 12.53 13.19 -4.64
CA ASP A 159 12.37 14.36 -5.51
C ASP A 159 11.22 14.17 -6.51
N ILE A 160 10.95 12.94 -6.95
CA ILE A 160 9.81 12.59 -7.80
C ILE A 160 8.52 12.77 -7.00
N VAL A 161 8.47 12.25 -5.78
CA VAL A 161 7.32 12.39 -4.87
C VAL A 161 7.02 13.87 -4.63
N LYS A 162 8.03 14.69 -4.35
CA LYS A 162 7.89 16.14 -4.17
C LYS A 162 7.43 16.85 -5.45
N LYS A 163 8.08 16.54 -6.59
CA LYS A 163 7.77 17.13 -7.91
C LYS A 163 6.30 16.98 -8.26
N PHE A 164 5.77 15.77 -8.10
CA PHE A 164 4.40 15.45 -8.47
C PHE A 164 3.38 15.66 -7.33
N ARG A 165 3.84 15.97 -6.12
CA ARG A 165 3.01 16.05 -4.91
C ARG A 165 2.29 14.74 -4.59
N PHE A 166 2.95 13.64 -4.81
CA PHE A 166 2.48 12.34 -4.35
C PHE A 166 2.50 12.26 -2.83
N SER A 167 1.69 11.39 -2.28
CA SER A 167 1.77 10.99 -0.88
C SER A 167 2.77 9.86 -0.71
N ILE A 168 3.00 9.43 0.52
CA ILE A 168 3.88 8.32 0.87
C ILE A 168 3.07 7.21 1.53
N CYS A 169 3.27 5.99 1.07
CA CYS A 169 2.97 4.77 1.80
C CYS A 169 4.26 4.32 2.50
N LEU A 170 4.28 4.44 3.84
CA LEU A 170 5.44 4.07 4.63
C LEU A 170 5.31 2.61 5.05
N ASP A 171 5.91 1.68 4.29
CA ASP A 171 5.91 0.28 4.64
C ASP A 171 7.02 -0.02 5.65
N ILE A 172 6.60 -0.22 6.90
CA ILE A 172 7.51 -0.50 8.02
C ILE A 172 8.10 -1.91 7.91
N GLY A 173 7.32 -2.87 7.44
CA GLY A 173 7.81 -4.23 7.25
C GLY A 173 8.92 -4.31 6.22
N HIS A 174 8.77 -3.63 5.08
CA HIS A 174 9.80 -3.54 4.04
C HIS A 174 11.06 -2.82 4.54
N ILE A 175 10.93 -1.71 5.27
CA ILE A 175 12.05 -0.99 5.87
C ILE A 175 12.89 -1.94 6.74
N LEU A 176 12.22 -2.69 7.61
CA LEU A 176 12.88 -3.63 8.53
C LEU A 176 13.49 -4.84 7.79
N THR A 177 12.75 -5.42 6.85
CA THR A 177 13.18 -6.60 6.08
C THR A 177 14.42 -6.30 5.23
N HIS A 178 14.53 -5.07 4.72
CA HIS A 178 15.67 -4.62 3.92
C HIS A 178 16.79 -3.98 4.75
N GLY A 179 16.68 -3.98 6.09
CA GLY A 179 17.70 -3.48 6.99
C GLY A 179 17.93 -1.97 6.90
N GLN A 180 16.91 -1.22 6.50
CA GLN A 180 16.95 0.23 6.47
C GLN A 180 16.76 0.81 7.88
N ASP A 181 17.20 2.04 8.11
CA ASP A 181 17.09 2.69 9.42
C ASP A 181 15.65 3.15 9.69
N LEU A 182 14.90 2.37 10.47
CA LEU A 182 13.53 2.67 10.81
C LEU A 182 13.37 4.04 11.49
N GLY A 183 14.30 4.42 12.39
CA GLY A 183 14.24 5.70 13.09
C GLY A 183 14.33 6.87 12.12
N LEU A 184 15.29 6.81 11.21
CA LEU A 184 15.46 7.82 10.15
C LEU A 184 14.22 7.92 9.25
N TYR A 185 13.64 6.77 8.86
CA TYR A 185 12.46 6.75 8.00
C TYR A 185 11.23 7.32 8.71
N LEU A 186 10.99 6.97 9.97
CA LEU A 186 9.88 7.52 10.75
C LEU A 186 10.05 9.02 10.96
N GLU A 187 11.24 9.49 11.35
CA GLU A 187 11.49 10.92 11.53
C GLU A 187 11.24 11.73 10.24
N ARG A 188 11.74 11.22 9.11
CA ARG A 188 11.76 11.96 7.85
C ARG A 188 10.46 11.87 7.08
N TYR A 189 9.83 10.69 7.02
CA TYR A 189 8.72 10.43 6.10
C TYR A 189 7.36 10.25 6.76
N LEU A 190 7.29 9.87 8.05
CA LEU A 190 6.00 9.73 8.75
C LEU A 190 5.14 11.00 8.71
N PRO A 191 5.68 12.23 8.85
CA PRO A 191 4.88 13.45 8.74
C PRO A 191 4.24 13.69 7.37
N GLN A 192 4.71 13.00 6.33
CA GLN A 192 4.23 13.11 4.95
C GLN A 192 3.49 11.84 4.48
N ALA A 193 3.49 10.79 5.31
CA ALA A 193 2.81 9.54 4.99
C ALA A 193 1.30 9.67 5.20
N SER A 194 0.52 9.28 4.20
CA SER A 194 -0.94 9.20 4.32
C SER A 194 -1.40 7.81 4.75
N ILE A 195 -0.57 6.79 4.50
CA ILE A 195 -0.80 5.41 4.90
C ILE A 195 0.50 4.76 5.36
N ILE A 196 0.39 3.86 6.31
CA ILE A 196 1.45 3.00 6.81
C ILE A 196 1.04 1.56 6.56
N HIS A 197 1.93 0.77 5.97
CA HIS A 197 1.83 -0.67 5.98
C HIS A 197 2.61 -1.22 7.18
N LEU A 198 1.93 -2.00 8.01
CA LEU A 198 2.51 -2.59 9.20
C LEU A 198 2.31 -4.09 9.19
N HIS A 199 3.41 -4.81 9.07
CA HIS A 199 3.45 -6.27 9.13
C HIS A 199 4.73 -6.76 9.78
N GLY A 200 4.71 -8.01 10.23
CA GLY A 200 5.89 -8.70 10.74
C GLY A 200 6.60 -9.47 9.62
N PHE A 201 7.78 -9.97 9.97
CA PHE A 201 8.56 -10.84 9.09
C PHE A 201 9.35 -11.86 9.90
N GLN A 202 9.60 -13.03 9.32
CA GLN A 202 10.42 -14.06 9.95
C GLN A 202 11.02 -15.01 8.89
N LYS A 203 12.32 -15.28 9.00
CA LYS A 203 13.03 -16.25 8.13
C LYS A 203 12.86 -15.98 6.62
N GLY A 204 12.86 -14.73 6.22
CA GLY A 204 12.73 -14.33 4.81
C GLY A 204 11.29 -14.35 4.28
N ILE A 205 10.29 -14.56 5.14
CA ILE A 205 8.88 -14.43 4.84
C ILE A 205 8.42 -13.11 5.45
N ASP A 206 7.82 -12.25 4.67
CA ASP A 206 7.19 -10.98 5.08
C ASP A 206 5.66 -11.10 5.15
N HIS A 207 4.98 -9.98 5.40
CA HIS A 207 3.52 -9.92 5.55
C HIS A 207 2.95 -10.91 6.57
N LEU A 208 3.71 -11.20 7.61
CA LEU A 208 3.27 -11.97 8.78
C LEU A 208 2.63 -11.05 9.83
N GLY A 209 1.96 -11.63 10.81
CA GLY A 209 1.40 -10.87 11.92
C GLY A 209 2.46 -10.04 12.66
N ILE A 210 2.06 -8.87 13.20
CA ILE A 210 2.97 -7.97 13.94
C ILE A 210 3.54 -8.60 15.21
N ASP A 211 2.98 -9.73 15.66
CA ASP A 211 3.51 -10.57 16.73
C ASP A 211 4.89 -11.18 16.40
N ARG A 212 5.32 -11.10 15.13
CA ARG A 212 6.66 -11.51 14.67
C ARG A 212 7.71 -10.42 14.79
N LEU A 213 7.30 -9.19 15.08
CA LEU A 213 8.24 -8.11 15.34
C LEU A 213 8.84 -8.24 16.75
N PRO A 214 10.12 -7.86 16.94
CA PRO A 214 10.69 -7.75 18.27
C PRO A 214 9.88 -6.76 19.12
N GLU A 215 9.66 -7.06 20.38
CA GLU A 215 8.82 -6.24 21.27
C GLU A 215 9.28 -4.78 21.34
N GLU A 216 10.57 -4.54 21.43
CA GLU A 216 11.13 -3.18 21.49
C GLU A 216 10.93 -2.43 20.16
N THR A 217 11.00 -3.13 19.02
CA THR A 217 10.70 -2.54 17.70
C THR A 217 9.23 -2.15 17.62
N LEU A 218 8.31 -3.02 18.05
CA LEU A 218 6.88 -2.72 18.05
C LEU A 218 6.58 -1.53 18.97
N LYS A 219 7.12 -1.49 20.19
CA LYS A 219 6.97 -0.34 21.10
C LYS A 219 7.47 0.95 20.47
N PHE A 220 8.62 0.90 19.80
CA PHE A 220 9.19 2.06 19.11
C PHE A 220 8.27 2.57 18.00
N ILE A 221 7.76 1.68 17.12
CA ILE A 221 6.79 2.01 16.09
C ILE A 221 5.55 2.67 16.71
N LEU A 222 4.94 1.99 17.67
CA LEU A 222 3.72 2.46 18.29
C LEU A 222 3.92 3.82 18.99
N SER A 223 5.11 4.13 19.51
CA SER A 223 5.40 5.44 20.11
C SER A 223 5.30 6.59 19.09
N HIS A 224 5.64 6.35 17.84
CA HIS A 224 5.53 7.33 16.76
C HIS A 224 4.09 7.47 16.25
N LEU A 225 3.30 6.40 16.31
CA LEU A 225 1.91 6.41 15.86
C LEU A 225 0.95 7.19 16.78
N CYS A 226 1.38 7.59 17.98
CA CYS A 226 0.54 8.33 18.93
C CYS A 226 0.03 9.68 18.40
N GLN A 227 0.72 10.28 17.45
CA GLN A 227 0.36 11.56 16.82
C GLN A 227 0.01 11.40 15.35
N TYR A 228 0.03 10.18 14.84
CA TYR A 228 -0.31 9.89 13.45
C TYR A 228 -1.83 9.77 13.30
N ASN A 229 -2.40 10.45 12.30
CA ASN A 229 -3.84 10.50 12.06
C ASN A 229 -4.24 9.99 10.65
N GLY A 230 -3.30 9.40 9.93
CA GLY A 230 -3.55 8.75 8.63
C GLY A 230 -4.14 7.35 8.77
N VAL A 231 -3.83 6.49 7.84
CA VAL A 231 -4.26 5.08 7.83
C VAL A 231 -3.12 4.18 8.26
N VAL A 232 -3.39 3.21 9.13
CA VAL A 232 -2.48 2.10 9.45
C VAL A 232 -3.12 0.82 8.93
N SER A 233 -2.60 0.28 7.85
CA SER A 233 -3.01 -0.99 7.26
C SER A 233 -2.15 -2.12 7.84
N ILE A 234 -2.79 -3.05 8.55
CA ILE A 234 -2.14 -4.30 8.93
C ILE A 234 -2.08 -5.16 7.67
N GLU A 235 -0.93 -5.12 7.01
CA GLU A 235 -0.75 -5.75 5.70
C GLU A 235 -0.37 -7.22 5.83
N VAL A 236 -1.38 -8.04 6.03
CA VAL A 236 -1.27 -9.50 6.16
C VAL A 236 -2.27 -10.20 5.25
N PHE A 237 -2.03 -11.48 4.95
CA PHE A 237 -2.81 -12.27 4.01
C PHE A 237 -3.42 -13.53 4.63
N SER A 238 -3.64 -13.52 5.94
CA SER A 238 -4.35 -14.59 6.64
C SER A 238 -5.14 -14.06 7.83
N ILE A 239 -6.28 -14.69 8.09
CA ILE A 239 -7.14 -14.33 9.23
C ILE A 239 -6.44 -14.53 10.57
N ASP A 240 -5.56 -15.52 10.67
CA ASP A 240 -4.83 -15.80 11.91
C ASP A 240 -3.78 -14.73 12.20
N ASP A 241 -3.07 -14.26 11.17
CA ASP A 241 -2.11 -13.16 11.31
C ASP A 241 -2.83 -11.85 11.65
N LEU A 242 -3.96 -11.57 10.98
CA LEU A 242 -4.76 -10.39 11.30
C LEU A 242 -5.24 -10.42 12.76
N ARG A 243 -5.85 -11.53 13.17
CA ARG A 243 -6.39 -11.65 14.54
C ARG A 243 -5.32 -11.45 15.60
N ARG A 244 -4.16 -12.10 15.48
CA ARG A 244 -3.05 -11.92 16.42
C ARG A 244 -2.53 -10.48 16.40
N SER A 245 -2.45 -9.87 15.24
CA SER A 245 -2.00 -8.49 15.07
C SER A 245 -2.94 -7.51 15.77
N LEU A 246 -4.25 -7.64 15.58
CA LEU A 246 -5.24 -6.75 16.18
C LEU A 246 -5.25 -6.88 17.71
N ILE A 247 -5.25 -8.10 18.24
CA ILE A 247 -5.20 -8.34 19.70
C ILE A 247 -3.93 -7.69 20.29
N LEU A 248 -2.77 -7.95 19.68
CA LEU A 248 -1.51 -7.39 20.18
C LEU A 248 -1.49 -5.85 20.09
N LEU A 249 -2.01 -5.29 19.00
CA LEU A 249 -2.09 -3.84 18.82
C LEU A 249 -2.95 -3.19 19.90
N GLU A 250 -4.13 -3.74 20.19
CA GLU A 250 -5.03 -3.27 21.25
C GLU A 250 -4.36 -3.35 22.63
N GLU A 251 -3.81 -4.53 23.01
CA GLU A 251 -3.13 -4.72 24.28
C GLU A 251 -1.98 -3.73 24.50
N ARG A 252 -1.16 -3.51 23.49
CA ARG A 252 -0.03 -2.59 23.58
C ARG A 252 -0.45 -1.13 23.51
N TRP A 253 -1.60 -0.84 22.96
CA TRP A 253 -2.14 0.51 22.91
C TRP A 253 -2.79 0.93 24.23
N GLU A 254 -3.55 0.06 24.88
CA GLU A 254 -4.19 0.31 26.17
C GLU A 254 -3.21 0.35 27.35
N GLY A 255 -2.08 -0.34 27.24
CA GLY A 255 -1.03 -0.39 28.27
C GLY A 255 -0.07 0.81 28.29
N ARG A 256 -0.40 1.93 27.62
CA ARG A 256 0.43 3.14 27.51
C ARG A 256 0.06 4.22 28.52
#